data_171e94bd340da396ed80fcd0bc8b83ff
#
_entry.id   171e94bd340da396ed80fcd0bc8b83ff
#
_cell.length_a   1.000
_cell.length_b   1.000
_cell.length_c   1.000
_cell.angle_alpha   90.00
_cell.angle_beta   90.00
_cell.angle_gamma   90.00
#
_symmetry.space_group_name_H-M   'P 1'
#
loop_
_entity.id
_entity.type
_entity.pdbx_description
1 polymer ?
#
loop_
_entity_poly.entity_id
_entity_poly.type
_entity_poly.pdbx_seq_one_letter_code
_entity_poly.pdbx_strand_id
1 'polypeptide(L)'
;MSTIEKLKRKLFEKPVRNDMTVDEVVRLARAYGCEIKTGGNHQIRIVHRGTGRVIPLPSHGKTVKEAYIMELKELFDEIGGGEND
;
A
#
# COMPACT_ATOMS: atom_id res chain seq x y z
N MET A 1 18.87 -1.80 -8.42
CA MET A 1 17.78 -1.81 -7.47
C MET A 1 16.48 -1.53 -8.16
N SER A 2 15.46 -2.29 -7.86
CA SER A 2 14.19 -2.07 -8.53
C SER A 2 13.43 -0.93 -7.85
N THR A 3 12.51 -0.34 -8.61
CA THR A 3 11.65 0.70 -8.09
C THR A 3 10.85 0.19 -6.90
N ILE A 4 10.44 -1.07 -6.96
CA ILE A 4 9.65 -1.66 -5.88
C ILE A 4 10.43 -1.73 -4.58
N GLU A 5 11.70 -2.04 -4.63
CA GLU A 5 12.52 -2.07 -3.42
C GLU A 5 12.63 -0.68 -2.81
N LYS A 6 12.75 0.33 -3.64
CA LYS A 6 12.80 1.70 -3.13
C LYS A 6 11.48 2.08 -2.47
N LEU A 7 10.37 1.67 -3.06
CA LEU A 7 9.07 1.97 -2.50
C LEU A 7 8.85 1.24 -1.18
N LYS A 8 9.33 0.01 -1.09
CA LYS A 8 9.26 -0.72 0.17
C LYS A 8 10.01 0.02 1.27
N ARG A 9 11.21 0.48 0.98
CA ARG A 9 11.99 1.22 1.95
C ARG A 9 11.26 2.47 2.40
N LYS A 10 10.67 3.19 1.45
CA LYS A 10 9.91 4.39 1.78
C LYS A 10 8.77 4.07 2.72
N LEU A 11 8.04 3.01 2.44
CA LEU A 11 6.87 2.65 3.22
C LEU A 11 7.25 2.27 4.65
N PHE A 12 8.33 1.52 4.81
CA PHE A 12 8.72 1.01 6.12
C PHE A 12 9.72 1.90 6.84
N GLU A 13 9.98 3.07 6.32
CA GLU A 13 10.90 4.01 6.93
C GLU A 13 10.32 4.57 8.22
N LYS A 14 11.18 4.87 9.16
CA LYS A 14 10.76 5.47 10.43
C LYS A 14 11.39 6.85 10.56
N PRO A 15 10.63 7.83 11.02
CA PRO A 15 9.20 7.77 11.36
C PRO A 15 8.34 7.54 10.11
N VAL A 16 7.08 7.21 10.32
CA VAL A 16 6.17 6.93 9.23
C VAL A 16 6.06 8.15 8.31
N ARG A 17 6.18 7.91 7.02
CA ARG A 17 6.10 9.00 6.05
C ARG A 17 4.65 9.31 5.72
N ASN A 18 4.43 10.55 5.32
CA ASN A 18 3.11 10.94 4.85
C ASN A 18 3.21 11.65 3.51
N ASP A 19 4.31 11.41 2.79
CA ASP A 19 4.54 12.03 1.49
C ASP A 19 4.56 11.04 0.34
N MET A 20 4.14 9.79 0.58
CA MET A 20 4.02 8.83 -0.51
C MET A 20 2.77 9.15 -1.32
N THR A 21 2.89 9.03 -2.63
CA THR A 21 1.76 9.29 -3.49
C THR A 21 0.89 8.04 -3.61
N VAL A 22 -0.36 8.26 -4.00
CA VAL A 22 -1.27 7.14 -4.25
C VAL A 22 -0.71 6.22 -5.31
N ASP A 23 -0.10 6.77 -6.35
CA ASP A 23 0.48 5.98 -7.42
C ASP A 23 1.59 5.07 -6.90
N GLU A 24 2.44 5.59 -6.02
CA GLU A 24 3.51 4.79 -5.43
C GLU A 24 2.94 3.64 -4.61
N VAL A 25 1.91 3.92 -3.83
CA VAL A 25 1.28 2.91 -2.99
C VAL A 25 0.63 1.82 -3.86
N VAL A 26 -0.04 2.22 -4.93
CA VAL A 26 -0.67 1.28 -5.83
C VAL A 26 0.36 0.35 -6.48
N ARG A 27 1.47 0.90 -6.91
CA ARG A 27 2.52 0.09 -7.51
C ARG A 27 3.06 -0.93 -6.52
N LEU A 28 3.27 -0.48 -5.29
CA LEU A 28 3.79 -1.36 -4.26
C LEU A 28 2.79 -2.45 -3.93
N ALA A 29 1.51 -2.09 -3.83
CA ALA A 29 0.47 -3.07 -3.53
C ALA A 29 0.40 -4.15 -4.59
N ARG A 30 0.52 -3.78 -5.85
CA ARG A 30 0.51 -4.75 -6.92
C ARG A 30 1.70 -5.70 -6.82
N ALA A 31 2.84 -5.18 -6.42
CA ALA A 31 4.02 -6.01 -6.24
C ALA A 31 3.83 -7.03 -5.12
N TYR A 32 2.96 -6.73 -4.17
CA TYR A 32 2.65 -7.66 -3.09
C TYR A 32 1.50 -8.61 -3.45
N GLY A 33 1.02 -8.54 -4.68
CA GLY A 33 -0.05 -9.42 -5.10
C GLY A 33 -1.45 -8.95 -4.78
N CYS A 34 -1.60 -7.70 -4.43
CA CYS A 34 -2.90 -7.13 -4.15
C CYS A 34 -3.60 -6.72 -5.43
N GLU A 35 -4.92 -6.73 -5.39
CA GLU A 35 -5.72 -6.23 -6.49
C GLU A 35 -6.07 -4.78 -6.23
N ILE A 36 -6.14 -4.01 -7.29
CA ILE A 36 -6.51 -2.59 -7.19
C ILE A 36 -7.87 -2.44 -7.86
N LYS A 37 -8.84 -1.99 -7.09
CA LYS A 37 -10.20 -1.77 -7.60
C LYS A 37 -10.54 -0.31 -7.51
N THR A 38 -11.26 0.19 -8.50
CA THR A 38 -11.71 1.58 -8.49
C THR A 38 -13.22 1.60 -8.41
N GLY A 39 -13.75 2.48 -7.58
CA GLY A 39 -15.19 2.62 -7.44
C GLY A 39 -15.73 3.78 -8.27
N GLY A 40 -17.05 3.93 -8.24
CA GLY A 40 -17.71 4.95 -9.02
C GLY A 40 -17.39 6.37 -8.61
N ASN A 41 -16.86 6.57 -7.41
CA ASN A 41 -16.49 7.88 -6.93
C ASN A 41 -15.01 8.09 -6.98
N HIS A 42 -14.34 7.40 -7.87
CA HIS A 42 -12.89 7.49 -8.04
C HIS A 42 -12.11 7.02 -6.81
N GLN A 43 -12.77 6.25 -5.96
CA GLN A 43 -12.06 5.69 -4.82
C GLN A 43 -11.24 4.49 -5.26
N ILE A 44 -10.06 4.38 -4.70
CA ILE A 44 -9.18 3.26 -4.98
C ILE A 44 -9.20 2.33 -3.78
N ARG A 45 -9.34 1.04 -4.02
CA ARG A 45 -9.33 0.05 -2.95
C ARG A 45 -8.23 -0.95 -3.23
N ILE A 46 -7.42 -1.19 -2.23
CA ILE A 46 -6.39 -2.22 -2.30
C ILE A 46 -6.97 -3.46 -1.64
N VAL A 47 -7.08 -4.55 -2.39
CA VAL A 47 -7.70 -5.77 -1.91
C VAL A 47 -6.68 -6.89 -1.92
N HIS A 48 -6.53 -7.58 -0.80
CA HIS A 48 -5.67 -8.74 -0.72
C HIS A 48 -6.54 -9.95 -0.39
N ARG A 49 -6.68 -10.85 -1.35
CA ARG A 49 -7.58 -11.99 -1.20
C ARG A 49 -7.11 -12.97 -0.15
N GLY A 50 -5.81 -13.15 -0.03
CA GLY A 50 -5.26 -14.10 0.91
C GLY A 50 -5.62 -13.79 2.36
N THR A 51 -5.61 -12.51 2.72
CA THR A 51 -5.97 -12.10 4.08
C THR A 51 -7.39 -11.60 4.18
N GLY A 52 -8.01 -11.34 3.04
CA GLY A 52 -9.35 -10.76 3.01
C GLY A 52 -9.40 -9.29 3.37
N ARG A 53 -8.26 -8.62 3.44
CA ARG A 53 -8.23 -7.22 3.83
C ARG A 53 -8.48 -6.30 2.65
N VAL A 54 -9.18 -5.21 2.93
CA VAL A 54 -9.45 -4.18 1.94
C VAL A 54 -9.07 -2.84 2.57
N ILE A 55 -8.23 -2.09 1.86
CA ILE A 55 -7.80 -0.78 2.34
C ILE A 55 -8.22 0.26 1.32
N PRO A 56 -9.22 1.08 1.64
CA PRO A 56 -9.63 2.14 0.74
C PRO A 56 -8.66 3.32 0.84
N LEU A 57 -8.38 3.92 -0.31
CA LEU A 57 -7.51 5.10 -0.35
C LEU A 57 -8.28 6.27 -0.92
N PRO A 58 -8.05 7.47 -0.42
CA PRO A 58 -8.67 8.64 -0.99
C PRO A 58 -8.06 8.93 -2.36
N SER A 59 -8.87 9.33 -3.28
CA SER A 59 -8.38 9.64 -4.62
C SER A 59 -8.06 11.11 -4.80
N HIS A 60 -8.39 11.92 -3.82
CA HIS A 60 -8.29 13.36 -3.99
C HIS A 60 -6.95 13.93 -3.58
N GLY A 61 -6.22 13.27 -2.77
CA GLY A 61 -4.95 13.82 -2.32
C GLY A 61 -3.82 13.41 -3.22
N LYS A 62 -2.77 14.18 -3.22
CA LYS A 62 -1.58 13.80 -3.93
C LYS A 62 -0.79 12.79 -3.13
N THR A 63 -0.96 12.79 -1.83
CA THR A 63 -0.21 11.90 -0.96
C THR A 63 -1.16 11.11 -0.07
N VAL A 64 -0.66 9.99 0.42
CA VAL A 64 -1.42 9.10 1.29
C VAL A 64 -1.10 9.46 2.73
N LYS A 65 -2.14 9.66 3.53
CA LYS A 65 -1.96 10.06 4.92
C LYS A 65 -1.33 8.96 5.74
N GLU A 66 -0.73 9.36 6.85
CA GLU A 66 -0.01 8.45 7.73
C GLU A 66 -0.86 7.28 8.18
N ALA A 67 -2.14 7.53 8.49
CA ALA A 67 -3.02 6.46 8.95
C ALA A 67 -3.12 5.34 7.92
N TYR A 68 -3.21 5.70 6.66
CA TYR A 68 -3.28 4.69 5.60
C TYR A 68 -1.95 3.97 5.42
N ILE A 69 -0.86 4.71 5.57
CA ILE A 69 0.47 4.11 5.48
C ILE A 69 0.63 3.04 6.55
N MET A 70 0.15 3.31 7.76
CA MET A 70 0.25 2.34 8.84
C MET A 70 -0.57 1.09 8.56
N GLU A 71 -1.77 1.25 7.99
CA GLU A 71 -2.57 0.09 7.62
C GLU A 71 -1.89 -0.72 6.54
N LEU A 72 -1.28 -0.04 5.57
CA LEU A 72 -0.57 -0.73 4.50
C LEU A 72 0.63 -1.48 5.04
N LYS A 73 1.33 -0.88 5.98
CA LYS A 73 2.47 -1.55 6.59
C LYS A 73 2.03 -2.85 7.29
N GLU A 74 0.91 -2.78 8.00
CA GLU A 74 0.38 -3.98 8.66
C GLU A 74 0.04 -5.05 7.64
N LEU A 75 -0.64 -4.65 6.57
CA LEU A 75 -1.04 -5.60 5.55
C LEU A 75 0.18 -6.23 4.88
N PHE A 76 1.13 -5.42 4.48
CA PHE A 76 2.30 -5.92 3.78
C PHE A 76 3.18 -6.77 4.70
N ASP A 77 3.19 -6.46 5.98
CA ASP A 77 3.91 -7.26 6.95
C ASP A 77 3.27 -8.64 7.08
N GLU A 78 1.94 -8.70 7.08
CA GLU A 78 1.24 -9.97 7.09
C GLU A 78 1.57 -10.80 5.86
N ILE A 79 1.55 -10.16 4.70
CA ILE A 79 1.81 -10.86 3.44
C ILE A 79 3.25 -11.34 3.40
N GLY A 80 4.16 -10.43 3.66
CA GLY A 80 5.57 -10.75 3.52
C GLY A 80 6.13 -11.58 4.66
N GLY A 81 5.59 -11.39 5.85
CA GLY A 81 6.08 -12.08 7.01
C GLY A 81 5.95 -13.58 6.92
N GLY A 82 4.97 -14.02 6.17
CA GLY A 82 4.77 -15.45 6.02
C GLY A 82 5.74 -16.08 5.09
N GLU A 83 6.37 -15.34 4.21
CA GLU A 83 7.24 -15.95 3.29
C GLU A 83 8.64 -15.60 3.46
N ASN A 84 8.94 -14.83 4.40
CA ASN A 84 10.20 -14.49 4.55
C ASN A 84 10.99 -15.50 5.01
N ASP A 85 10.79 -15.87 4.74
CA ASP A 85 11.46 -16.56 5.18
C ASP A 85 12.21 -16.83 4.78
#